data_c0653b866bf8e00ac27875cde9687212
#
_entry.id   c0653b866bf8e00ac27875cde9687212
#
_cell.length_a   1.000
_cell.length_b   1.000
_cell.length_c   1.000
_cell.angle_alpha   90.00
_cell.angle_beta   90.00
_cell.angle_gamma   90.00
#
_symmetry.space_group_name_H-M   'P 1'
#
loop_
_entity.id
_entity.type
_entity.pdbx_description
1 polymer ?
#
loop_
_entity_poly.entity_id
_entity_poly.type
_entity_poly.pdbx_seq_one_letter_code
_entity_poly.pdbx_strand_id
1 'polypeptide(L)'
;MSARWKRVLVGIWVLFWSALAGATDLTIRLNGSQPISRNMVKVQCDAQGGKMGLPAGVFSVEYLNGAGNSLAVVPVGGNSLIFANVVAGSGARYAAGEYIWWDAAGRGITFSSDSLAGKMSSACHRVQ
;
A
#
# COMPACT_ATOMS: atom_id res chain seq x y z
N MET A 1 71.39 0.51 -12.09
CA MET A 1 70.48 0.73 -10.98
C MET A 1 69.05 0.73 -11.50
N SER A 2 68.32 -0.31 -11.28
CA SER A 2 66.92 -0.40 -11.71
C SER A 2 66.00 0.01 -10.52
N ALA A 3 65.33 1.14 -10.69
CA ALA A 3 64.30 1.56 -9.72
C ALA A 3 63.05 0.70 -9.98
N ARG A 4 62.74 -0.17 -9.06
CA ARG A 4 61.48 -0.91 -9.11
C ARG A 4 60.35 -0.04 -8.56
N TRP A 5 59.55 0.50 -9.45
CA TRP A 5 58.31 1.18 -9.05
C TRP A 5 57.27 0.12 -8.73
N LYS A 6 57.02 -0.08 -7.46
CA LYS A 6 55.83 -0.87 -7.05
C LYS A 6 54.61 0.01 -7.26
N ARG A 7 53.89 -0.26 -8.33
CA ARG A 7 52.57 0.30 -8.52
C ARG A 7 51.65 -0.38 -7.46
N VAL A 8 51.38 0.34 -6.39
CA VAL A 8 50.32 -0.05 -5.49
C VAL A 8 49.00 0.31 -6.15
N LEU A 9 48.32 -0.69 -6.73
CA LEU A 9 46.94 -0.55 -7.15
C LEU A 9 46.07 -0.51 -5.90
N VAL A 10 45.75 0.71 -5.46
CA VAL A 10 44.70 0.91 -4.48
C VAL A 10 43.37 0.65 -5.20
N GLY A 11 42.88 -0.56 -5.07
CA GLY A 11 41.51 -0.88 -5.52
C GLY A 11 40.53 -0.10 -4.65
N ILE A 12 39.92 0.92 -5.24
CA ILE A 12 38.79 1.60 -4.59
C ILE A 12 37.61 0.63 -4.68
N TRP A 13 37.32 -0.06 -3.58
CA TRP A 13 36.10 -0.81 -3.43
C TRP A 13 34.98 0.19 -3.21
N VAL A 14 34.30 0.56 -4.25
CA VAL A 14 33.04 1.30 -4.15
C VAL A 14 32.01 0.30 -3.64
N LEU A 15 31.77 0.31 -2.35
CA LEU A 15 30.65 -0.40 -1.75
C LEU A 15 29.38 0.31 -2.21
N PHE A 16 28.75 -0.23 -3.28
CA PHE A 16 27.39 0.12 -3.61
C PHE A 16 26.49 -0.45 -2.50
N TRP A 17 26.15 0.38 -1.54
CA TRP A 17 25.04 0.10 -0.66
C TRP A 17 23.78 0.26 -1.48
N SER A 18 23.37 -0.84 -2.13
CA SER A 18 22.01 -0.94 -2.61
C SER A 18 21.14 -0.89 -1.36
N ALA A 19 20.51 0.25 -1.10
CA ALA A 19 19.43 0.31 -0.15
C ALA A 19 18.32 -0.57 -0.75
N LEU A 20 18.30 -1.84 -0.39
CA LEU A 20 17.15 -2.70 -0.59
C LEU A 20 16.04 -2.08 0.24
N ALA A 21 15.11 -1.36 -0.44
CA ALA A 21 13.83 -1.04 0.14
C ALA A 21 13.17 -2.40 0.44
N GLY A 22 13.45 -2.97 1.61
CA GLY A 22 12.96 -4.25 2.03
C GLY A 22 11.47 -4.17 2.26
N ALA A 23 10.68 -4.98 1.54
CA ALA A 23 9.32 -5.28 1.95
C ALA A 23 9.36 -5.99 3.29
N THR A 24 8.46 -5.63 4.20
CA THR A 24 8.24 -6.34 5.44
C THR A 24 7.13 -7.35 5.22
N ASP A 25 7.38 -8.62 5.52
CA ASP A 25 6.38 -9.66 5.41
C ASP A 25 5.62 -9.81 6.73
N LEU A 26 4.30 -9.89 6.61
CA LEU A 26 3.41 -10.20 7.72
C LEU A 26 2.74 -11.55 7.45
N THR A 27 2.95 -12.51 8.33
CA THR A 27 2.33 -13.83 8.25
C THR A 27 1.41 -14.02 9.45
N ILE A 28 0.13 -14.27 9.19
CA ILE A 28 -0.87 -14.55 10.21
C ILE A 28 -1.51 -15.90 9.89
N ARG A 29 -1.54 -16.79 10.88
CA ARG A 29 -2.26 -18.04 10.77
C ARG A 29 -3.67 -17.86 11.31
N LEU A 30 -4.66 -18.08 10.46
CA LEU A 30 -6.07 -17.96 10.80
C LEU A 30 -6.74 -19.33 10.88
N ASN A 31 -7.60 -19.51 11.85
CA ASN A 31 -8.48 -20.67 11.93
C ASN A 31 -9.68 -20.44 11.01
N GLY A 32 -10.01 -21.44 10.20
CA GLY A 32 -11.15 -21.36 9.30
C GLY A 32 -11.06 -22.41 8.20
N SER A 33 -12.18 -22.75 7.60
CA SER A 33 -12.27 -23.76 6.54
C SER A 33 -12.15 -23.16 5.14
N GLN A 34 -12.24 -21.85 5.00
CA GLN A 34 -12.23 -21.17 3.71
C GLN A 34 -10.82 -20.64 3.40
N PRO A 35 -10.26 -20.93 2.22
CA PRO A 35 -9.01 -20.33 1.79
C PRO A 35 -9.16 -18.82 1.62
N ILE A 36 -8.06 -18.10 1.82
CA ILE A 36 -8.02 -16.66 1.55
C ILE A 36 -7.88 -16.43 0.05
N SER A 37 -8.85 -15.74 -0.53
CA SER A 37 -8.75 -15.28 -1.91
C SER A 37 -8.07 -13.92 -1.97
N ARG A 38 -7.30 -13.70 -3.04
CA ARG A 38 -6.60 -12.44 -3.32
C ARG A 38 -7.08 -11.86 -4.63
N ASN A 39 -7.40 -10.58 -4.64
CA ASN A 39 -7.79 -9.87 -5.85
C ASN A 39 -7.08 -8.51 -5.90
N MET A 40 -6.29 -8.29 -6.94
CA MET A 40 -5.61 -7.02 -7.19
C MET A 40 -6.47 -6.15 -8.09
N VAL A 41 -6.68 -4.91 -7.67
CA VAL A 41 -7.44 -3.91 -8.41
C VAL A 41 -6.58 -2.68 -8.62
N LYS A 42 -6.51 -2.20 -9.85
CA LYS A 42 -5.85 -0.93 -10.19
C LYS A 42 -6.81 0.23 -9.97
N VAL A 43 -6.35 1.24 -9.29
CA VAL A 43 -7.14 2.40 -8.86
C VAL A 43 -6.37 3.68 -9.14
N GLN A 44 -7.10 4.72 -9.44
CA GLN A 44 -6.57 6.09 -9.54
C GLN A 44 -7.49 7.03 -8.76
N CYS A 45 -6.88 7.92 -7.98
CA CYS A 45 -7.58 8.89 -7.16
C CYS A 45 -7.32 10.31 -7.65
N ASP A 46 -8.15 11.25 -7.19
CA ASP A 46 -7.95 12.67 -7.47
C ASP A 46 -6.78 13.26 -6.66
N ALA A 47 -6.50 14.54 -6.84
CA ALA A 47 -5.38 15.21 -6.17
C ALA A 47 -5.48 15.21 -4.64
N GLN A 48 -6.67 15.10 -4.07
CA GLN A 48 -6.85 15.02 -2.62
C GLN A 48 -6.28 13.72 -2.04
N GLY A 49 -6.32 12.64 -2.81
CA GLY A 49 -5.71 11.38 -2.41
C GLY A 49 -4.22 11.50 -2.15
N GLY A 50 -3.50 12.19 -3.03
CA GLY A 50 -2.08 12.46 -2.85
C GLY A 50 -1.77 13.25 -1.58
N LYS A 51 -2.60 14.21 -1.22
CA LYS A 51 -2.47 14.98 0.03
C LYS A 51 -2.67 14.13 1.28
N MET A 52 -3.42 13.06 1.19
CA MET A 52 -3.63 12.09 2.27
C MET A 52 -2.63 10.93 2.26
N GLY A 53 -1.67 10.93 1.34
CA GLY A 53 -0.61 9.94 1.27
C GLY A 53 -0.80 8.81 0.25
N LEU A 54 -1.85 8.87 -0.58
CA LEU A 54 -1.99 7.91 -1.67
C LEU A 54 -0.97 8.18 -2.78
N PRO A 55 -0.50 7.14 -3.50
CA PRO A 55 0.39 7.35 -4.64
C PRO A 55 -0.25 8.23 -5.71
N ALA A 56 0.58 9.01 -6.39
CA ALA A 56 0.16 9.71 -7.60
C ALA A 56 -0.01 8.71 -8.75
N GLY A 57 -1.02 8.94 -9.60
CA GLY A 57 -1.30 8.06 -10.72
C GLY A 57 -2.00 6.76 -10.32
N VAL A 58 -1.80 5.73 -11.13
CA VAL A 58 -2.44 4.41 -10.91
C VAL A 58 -1.64 3.62 -9.88
N PHE A 59 -2.34 3.04 -8.93
CA PHE A 59 -1.76 2.13 -7.93
C PHE A 59 -2.66 0.90 -7.74
N SER A 60 -2.12 -0.13 -7.11
CA SER A 60 -2.84 -1.37 -6.85
C SER A 60 -3.35 -1.43 -5.41
N VAL A 61 -4.57 -1.90 -5.27
CA VAL A 61 -5.18 -2.27 -3.98
C VAL A 61 -5.41 -3.77 -3.99
N GLU A 62 -5.00 -4.45 -2.94
CA GLU A 62 -5.20 -5.88 -2.78
C GLU A 62 -6.37 -6.14 -1.83
N TYR A 63 -7.35 -6.89 -2.32
CA TYR A 63 -8.48 -7.34 -1.50
C TYR A 63 -8.26 -8.79 -1.10
N LEU A 64 -8.39 -9.07 0.19
CA LEU A 64 -8.22 -10.40 0.79
C LEU A 64 -9.54 -10.80 1.45
N ASN A 65 -10.07 -11.95 1.05
CA ASN A 65 -11.34 -12.44 1.58
C ASN A 65 -11.23 -13.93 1.94
N GLY A 66 -11.73 -14.29 3.09
CA GLY A 66 -11.75 -15.67 3.56
C GLY A 66 -11.61 -15.77 5.07
N ALA A 67 -11.90 -16.94 5.62
CA ALA A 67 -11.87 -17.22 7.06
C ALA A 67 -12.66 -16.18 7.90
N GLY A 68 -13.81 -15.69 7.37
CA GLY A 68 -14.63 -14.69 8.02
C GLY A 68 -14.09 -13.26 7.96
N ASN A 69 -13.02 -13.02 7.20
CA ASN A 69 -12.38 -11.71 7.07
C ASN A 69 -12.55 -11.13 5.68
N SER A 70 -12.58 -9.80 5.63
CA SER A 70 -12.56 -9.04 4.40
C SER A 70 -11.61 -7.85 4.63
N LEU A 71 -10.50 -7.83 3.90
CA LEU A 71 -9.43 -6.86 4.10
C LEU A 71 -9.12 -6.15 2.78
N ALA A 72 -8.64 -4.91 2.88
CA ALA A 72 -8.06 -4.16 1.78
C ALA A 72 -6.66 -3.70 2.17
N VAL A 73 -5.67 -3.94 1.34
CA VAL A 73 -4.30 -3.44 1.53
C VAL A 73 -4.10 -2.26 0.59
N VAL A 74 -3.95 -1.08 1.17
CA VAL A 74 -3.88 0.20 0.45
C VAL A 74 -2.56 0.88 0.75
N PRO A 75 -1.81 1.35 -0.27
CA PRO A 75 -0.58 2.10 -0.03
C PRO A 75 -0.90 3.52 0.45
N VAL A 76 -0.49 3.85 1.66
CA VAL A 76 -0.68 5.17 2.26
C VAL A 76 0.62 5.63 2.91
N GLY A 77 1.13 6.78 2.50
CA GLY A 77 2.35 7.35 3.06
C GLY A 77 3.60 6.49 2.89
N GLY A 78 3.67 5.73 1.80
CA GLY A 78 4.78 4.81 1.52
C GLY A 78 4.69 3.46 2.25
N ASN A 79 3.65 3.24 3.04
CA ASN A 79 3.40 1.97 3.73
C ASN A 79 2.18 1.26 3.13
N SER A 80 2.18 -0.07 3.22
CA SER A 80 0.98 -0.84 2.94
C SER A 80 0.14 -0.93 4.22
N LEU A 81 -0.97 -0.21 4.27
CA LEU A 81 -1.89 -0.27 5.40
C LEU A 81 -2.94 -1.34 5.17
N ILE A 82 -3.21 -2.13 6.20
CA ILE A 82 -4.26 -3.14 6.19
C ILE A 82 -5.53 -2.53 6.74
N PHE A 83 -6.55 -2.45 5.90
CA PHE A 83 -7.89 -1.99 6.24
C PHE A 83 -8.77 -3.19 6.50
N ALA A 84 -9.50 -3.17 7.60
CA ALA A 84 -10.48 -4.19 7.93
C ALA A 84 -11.89 -3.72 7.60
N ASN A 85 -12.73 -4.65 7.13
CA ASN A 85 -14.12 -4.37 6.78
C ASN A 85 -14.92 -3.89 8.01
N VAL A 86 -15.73 -2.88 7.79
CA VAL A 86 -16.65 -2.32 8.79
C VAL A 86 -18.06 -2.22 8.20
N VAL A 87 -19.04 -1.94 9.04
CA VAL A 87 -20.43 -1.82 8.63
C VAL A 87 -20.60 -0.74 7.55
N ALA A 88 -21.30 -1.07 6.48
CA ALA A 88 -21.67 -0.16 5.42
C ALA A 88 -23.12 -0.35 5.01
N GLY A 89 -23.80 0.75 4.63
CA GLY A 89 -25.15 0.67 4.08
C GLY A 89 -25.21 0.06 2.68
N SER A 90 -24.15 0.25 1.88
CA SER A 90 -23.99 -0.34 0.55
C SER A 90 -22.51 -0.45 0.23
N GLY A 91 -22.15 -1.35 -0.69
CA GLY A 91 -20.78 -1.61 -1.05
C GLY A 91 -19.97 -2.20 0.10
N ALA A 92 -18.66 -2.05 0.05
CA ALA A 92 -17.72 -2.53 1.06
C ALA A 92 -16.92 -1.36 1.63
N ARG A 93 -16.96 -1.22 2.95
CA ARG A 93 -16.30 -0.15 3.68
C ARG A 93 -15.24 -0.74 4.60
N TYR A 94 -14.04 -0.17 4.54
CA TYR A 94 -12.88 -0.65 5.28
C TYR A 94 -12.25 0.50 6.06
N ALA A 95 -11.71 0.20 7.23
CA ALA A 95 -11.09 1.19 8.11
C ALA A 95 -9.69 0.78 8.55
N ALA A 96 -8.79 1.74 8.62
CA ALA A 96 -7.46 1.63 9.20
C ALA A 96 -7.09 2.96 9.86
N GLY A 97 -6.99 2.99 11.19
CA GLY A 97 -6.72 4.22 11.93
C GLY A 97 -7.76 5.30 11.62
N GLU A 98 -7.30 6.46 11.18
CA GLU A 98 -8.15 7.59 10.80
C GLU A 98 -8.76 7.45 9.40
N TYR A 99 -8.34 6.45 8.60
CA TYR A 99 -8.70 6.34 7.20
C TYR A 99 -9.86 5.39 6.98
N ILE A 100 -10.69 5.75 6.00
CA ILE A 100 -11.77 4.92 5.47
C ILE A 100 -11.55 4.71 3.98
N TRP A 101 -11.63 3.48 3.54
CA TRP A 101 -11.66 3.07 2.15
C TRP A 101 -13.04 2.47 1.85
N TRP A 102 -13.84 3.18 1.08
CA TRP A 102 -15.21 2.76 0.78
C TRP A 102 -15.36 2.50 -0.71
N ASP A 103 -15.53 1.23 -1.06
CA ASP A 103 -15.85 0.79 -2.41
C ASP A 103 -17.38 0.69 -2.53
N ALA A 104 -17.96 1.68 -3.17
CA ALA A 104 -19.42 1.86 -3.23
C ALA A 104 -20.06 1.10 -4.41
N ALA A 105 -19.57 -0.08 -4.76
CA ALA A 105 -20.17 -1.03 -5.69
C ALA A 105 -20.67 -0.40 -7.00
N GLY A 106 -19.73 0.08 -7.85
CA GLY A 106 -20.05 0.66 -9.16
C GLY A 106 -20.28 2.17 -9.15
N ARG A 107 -20.36 2.80 -7.99
CA ARG A 107 -20.45 4.27 -7.85
C ARG A 107 -19.08 4.92 -7.58
N GLY A 108 -18.00 4.16 -7.72
CA GLY A 108 -16.66 4.61 -7.42
C GLY A 108 -16.18 4.22 -6.02
N ILE A 109 -15.00 4.70 -5.70
CA ILE A 109 -14.33 4.45 -4.42
C ILE A 109 -14.08 5.81 -3.76
N THR A 110 -14.27 5.89 -2.45
CA THR A 110 -13.94 7.08 -1.67
C THR A 110 -12.87 6.72 -0.65
N PHE A 111 -11.79 7.48 -0.65
CA PHE A 111 -10.78 7.46 0.41
C PHE A 111 -10.94 8.69 1.27
N SER A 112 -11.12 8.53 2.56
CA SER A 112 -11.35 9.65 3.46
C SER A 112 -10.53 9.52 4.74
N SER A 113 -10.26 10.66 5.36
CA SER A 113 -9.66 10.75 6.68
C SER A 113 -10.60 11.52 7.59
N ASP A 114 -10.80 11.00 8.77
CA ASP A 114 -11.64 11.62 9.82
C ASP A 114 -10.75 12.01 11.02
N SER A 115 -9.60 12.62 10.73
CA SER A 115 -8.67 13.08 11.74
C SER A 115 -9.18 14.28 12.52
N LEU A 116 -8.62 14.50 13.71
CA LEU A 116 -8.92 15.68 14.53
C LEU A 116 -8.54 17.01 13.85
N ALA A 117 -7.66 16.97 12.85
CA ALA A 117 -7.26 18.15 12.08
C ALA A 117 -8.23 18.56 10.99
N GLY A 118 -9.28 17.77 10.74
CA GLY A 118 -10.30 18.03 9.73
C GLY A 118 -10.66 16.80 8.90
N LYS A 119 -11.73 16.94 8.13
CA LYS A 119 -12.20 15.89 7.23
C LYS A 119 -11.68 16.12 5.84
N MET A 120 -11.04 15.09 5.26
CA MET A 120 -10.60 15.10 3.87
C MET A 120 -11.18 13.89 3.15
N SER A 121 -11.49 14.06 1.87
CA SER A 121 -12.05 13.01 1.04
C SER A 121 -11.48 13.07 -0.37
N SER A 122 -11.19 11.93 -0.93
CA SER A 122 -10.71 11.75 -2.29
C SER A 122 -11.63 10.80 -3.04
N ALA A 123 -11.98 11.16 -4.27
CA ALA A 123 -12.71 10.30 -5.19
C ALA A 123 -11.72 9.47 -6.00
N CYS A 124 -11.96 8.17 -6.03
CA CYS A 124 -11.14 7.20 -6.74
C CYS A 124 -12.01 6.38 -7.70
N HIS A 125 -11.38 5.81 -8.71
CA HIS A 125 -12.05 4.91 -9.64
C HIS A 125 -11.12 3.77 -10.04
N ARG A 126 -11.72 2.66 -10.43
CA ARG A 126 -10.98 1.52 -10.98
C ARG A 126 -10.49 1.84 -12.37
N VAL A 127 -9.29 1.41 -12.68
CA VAL A 127 -8.65 1.54 -13.99
C VAL A 127 -8.52 0.16 -14.61
N GLN A 128 -8.91 0.06 -15.86
CA GLN A 128 -8.76 -1.19 -16.63
C GLN A 128 -7.36 -1.31 -17.25
#